data_093e158ff86f161872c1c63c0ebc05d8
#
_entry.id   093e158ff86f161872c1c63c0ebc05d8
#
_cell.length_a   1.000
_cell.length_b   1.000
_cell.length_c   1.000
_cell.angle_alpha   90.00
_cell.angle_beta   90.00
_cell.angle_gamma   90.00
#
_symmetry.space_group_name_H-M   'P 1'
#
loop_
_entity.id
_entity.type
_entity.pdbx_description
1 polymer ?
#
loop_
_entity_poly.entity_id
_entity_poly.type
_entity_poly.pdbx_seq_one_letter_code
_entity_poly.pdbx_strand_id
1 'polypeptide(L)'
;MNSMKSLQTTQINLNTILLKKITLFIVFFHFLPTSYGQIIDGLSVGFESNSAWYNDDKKTGDFTDEANNDQDKHFRANNYLKIDYNFLSKFTASVQIESYEPFALINYSTNFKGTNLGTYSLHYKTSNMDATIGHFYEQFGSGLILRNWEDRQLGINNALFGGKVSYRLMDAVDLTALYGNHRVGFETSDGTIFGFNSEFELDSVFKWDETALNIGFSYVGREEKIDLENPNFEPTTNAFSGRVDFSYRNFYSSVEYVTKSEDAIVQVNQVSNDFIKSGNGFLLNTGYSKKGFGLDATFRRLENMSFYSDRKKSGNVFFENIINYTPGLTKQHDYLLTNIFVYQAQSAVSFLDPGLLKVGEIGGQLDLFYNIKKETLLGGKYGTKMAFNASYWAGLKGTFDYANQDYETDVFGFGEKYFSDISLEIRKKWNPKWRSIVYFVNQYYNKKEIEGNFGAKPIVTNIGVVESTHKLGKGKSIRIEAQRLWSDTQDHDWIGGTFEFNLSSKISFYINDIYNNGDDSSTSKTHYYNAGGSYTKGATRVGLNYGRQRAGLVCIGGVCRFVPEATGLTATVTMAF
;
A
#
# COMPACT_ATOMS: atom_id res chain seq x y z
N MET A 1 -47.78 -19.48 20.37
CA MET A 1 -47.26 -20.72 19.76
C MET A 1 -46.86 -20.58 18.28
N ASN A 2 -47.33 -19.55 17.55
CA ASN A 2 -46.99 -19.38 16.14
C ASN A 2 -45.66 -18.63 15.89
N SER A 3 -45.14 -17.86 16.85
CA SER A 3 -43.87 -17.13 16.69
C SER A 3 -42.61 -18.01 16.87
N MET A 4 -42.70 -19.06 17.66
CA MET A 4 -41.59 -20.01 17.84
C MET A 4 -41.34 -20.94 16.65
N LYS A 5 -42.38 -21.24 15.85
CA LYS A 5 -42.23 -22.09 14.65
C LYS A 5 -41.57 -21.33 13.48
N SER A 6 -41.73 -19.99 13.39
CA SER A 6 -41.11 -19.20 12.34
C SER A 6 -39.59 -19.04 12.55
N LEU A 7 -39.14 -18.88 13.79
CA LEU A 7 -37.72 -18.78 14.14
C LEU A 7 -36.96 -20.10 13.91
N GLN A 8 -37.55 -21.23 14.21
CA GLN A 8 -36.93 -22.53 13.92
C GLN A 8 -36.84 -22.86 12.43
N THR A 9 -37.81 -22.42 11.62
CA THR A 9 -37.80 -22.66 10.16
C THR A 9 -36.77 -21.77 9.48
N THR A 10 -36.54 -20.56 9.97
CA THR A 10 -35.52 -19.64 9.42
C THR A 10 -34.10 -20.11 9.75
N GLN A 11 -33.86 -20.61 10.99
CA GLN A 11 -32.55 -21.17 11.37
C GLN A 11 -32.23 -22.47 10.61
N ILE A 12 -33.21 -23.33 10.37
CA ILE A 12 -33.02 -24.57 9.61
C ILE A 12 -32.69 -24.28 8.13
N ASN A 13 -33.31 -23.25 7.53
CA ASN A 13 -33.00 -22.84 6.16
C ASN A 13 -31.61 -22.22 6.05
N LEU A 14 -31.19 -21.41 7.02
CA LEU A 14 -29.84 -20.80 7.01
C LEU A 14 -28.76 -21.87 7.13
N ASN A 15 -28.91 -22.83 8.04
CA ASN A 15 -27.98 -23.94 8.19
C ASN A 15 -27.91 -24.84 6.94
N THR A 16 -29.05 -25.04 6.26
CA THR A 16 -29.12 -25.87 5.04
C THR A 16 -28.45 -25.17 3.85
N ILE A 17 -28.58 -23.84 3.73
CA ILE A 17 -27.91 -23.03 2.70
C ILE A 17 -26.39 -22.96 2.97
N LEU A 18 -26.00 -22.79 4.23
CA LEU A 18 -24.60 -22.78 4.65
C LEU A 18 -23.95 -24.14 4.40
N LEU A 19 -24.61 -25.25 4.77
CA LEU A 19 -24.14 -26.61 4.50
C LEU A 19 -23.99 -26.85 2.98
N LYS A 20 -24.95 -26.43 2.17
CA LYS A 20 -24.86 -26.54 0.70
C LYS A 20 -23.72 -25.75 0.11
N LYS A 21 -23.45 -24.52 0.60
CA LYS A 21 -22.31 -23.70 0.15
C LYS A 21 -20.97 -24.30 0.61
N ILE A 22 -20.88 -24.79 1.84
CA ILE A 22 -19.70 -25.50 2.36
C ILE A 22 -19.50 -26.83 1.63
N THR A 23 -20.55 -27.57 1.33
CA THR A 23 -20.48 -28.83 0.54
C THR A 23 -20.07 -28.55 -0.89
N LEU A 24 -20.54 -27.46 -1.52
CA LEU A 24 -20.12 -27.04 -2.85
C LEU A 24 -18.62 -26.65 -2.85
N PHE A 25 -18.15 -25.98 -1.80
CA PHE A 25 -16.75 -25.61 -1.61
C PHE A 25 -15.87 -26.87 -1.39
N ILE A 26 -16.31 -27.81 -0.56
CA ILE A 26 -15.61 -29.09 -0.32
C ILE A 26 -15.64 -29.97 -1.57
N VAL A 27 -16.76 -30.02 -2.31
CA VAL A 27 -16.88 -30.75 -3.59
C VAL A 27 -15.97 -30.13 -4.64
N PHE A 28 -15.87 -28.81 -4.73
CA PHE A 28 -14.91 -28.13 -5.60
C PHE A 28 -13.45 -28.50 -5.26
N PHE A 29 -13.14 -28.64 -3.96
CA PHE A 29 -11.82 -29.07 -3.48
C PHE A 29 -11.52 -30.56 -3.79
N HIS A 30 -12.54 -31.43 -3.78
CA HIS A 30 -12.38 -32.86 -4.12
C HIS A 30 -12.29 -33.12 -5.63
N PHE A 31 -12.88 -32.25 -6.45
CA PHE A 31 -12.78 -32.28 -7.91
C PHE A 31 -11.62 -31.49 -8.49
N LEU A 32 -10.74 -30.91 -7.64
CA LEU A 32 -9.42 -30.50 -8.13
C LEU A 32 -8.64 -31.80 -8.42
N PRO A 33 -8.59 -32.22 -9.68
CA PRO A 33 -7.85 -33.42 -10.00
C PRO A 33 -6.39 -33.17 -9.62
N THR A 34 -5.75 -34.16 -9.05
CA THR A 34 -4.31 -34.36 -9.17
C THR A 34 -3.98 -34.65 -10.65
N SER A 35 -4.62 -33.94 -11.57
CA SER A 35 -4.26 -33.99 -12.96
C SER A 35 -3.01 -33.16 -13.10
N TYR A 36 -1.94 -33.83 -13.37
CA TYR A 36 -0.94 -33.34 -14.29
C TYR A 36 -1.68 -33.05 -15.60
N GLY A 37 -2.48 -31.96 -15.62
CA GLY A 37 -3.09 -31.48 -16.84
C GLY A 37 -1.95 -31.15 -17.77
N GLN A 38 -1.98 -31.64 -18.99
CA GLN A 38 -1.20 -31.06 -20.06
C GLN A 38 -1.59 -29.61 -20.13
N ILE A 39 -0.76 -28.75 -19.50
CA ILE A 39 -0.90 -27.31 -19.60
C ILE A 39 -0.73 -27.04 -21.08
N ILE A 40 -1.71 -26.44 -21.73
CA ILE A 40 -1.58 -25.93 -23.09
C ILE A 40 -0.32 -25.06 -23.08
N ASP A 41 0.61 -25.36 -23.98
CA ASP A 41 1.87 -24.63 -24.06
C ASP A 41 1.56 -23.13 -24.20
N GLY A 42 2.18 -22.31 -23.35
CA GLY A 42 1.94 -20.87 -23.26
C GLY A 42 0.74 -20.43 -22.41
N LEU A 43 -0.08 -21.35 -21.87
CA LEU A 43 -1.19 -21.00 -20.98
C LEU A 43 -0.75 -21.00 -19.52
N SER A 44 -1.08 -19.94 -18.77
CA SER A 44 -0.99 -19.91 -17.32
C SER A 44 -2.31 -19.41 -16.71
N VAL A 45 -2.71 -20.01 -15.59
CA VAL A 45 -3.95 -19.66 -14.89
C VAL A 45 -3.64 -19.44 -13.43
N GLY A 46 -4.06 -18.29 -12.90
CA GLY A 46 -3.95 -17.94 -11.51
C GLY A 46 -5.33 -17.72 -10.90
N PHE A 47 -5.55 -18.24 -9.70
CA PHE A 47 -6.75 -17.99 -8.91
C PHE A 47 -6.38 -17.49 -7.53
N GLU A 48 -7.05 -16.43 -7.08
CA GLU A 48 -6.95 -15.90 -5.72
C GLU A 48 -8.34 -15.59 -5.19
N SER A 49 -8.58 -15.97 -3.94
CA SER A 49 -9.79 -15.64 -3.21
C SER A 49 -9.43 -15.15 -1.82
N ASN A 50 -9.90 -13.97 -1.47
CA ASN A 50 -9.82 -13.38 -0.15
C ASN A 50 -11.25 -13.18 0.36
N SER A 51 -11.61 -13.76 1.49
CA SER A 51 -12.97 -13.68 2.03
C SER A 51 -12.96 -13.44 3.53
N ALA A 52 -13.98 -12.75 4.01
CA ALA A 52 -14.21 -12.50 5.42
C ALA A 52 -15.68 -12.77 5.79
N TRP A 53 -15.88 -13.40 6.93
CA TRP A 53 -17.17 -13.57 7.59
C TRP A 53 -17.13 -12.80 8.91
N TYR A 54 -17.82 -11.68 8.97
CA TYR A 54 -17.89 -10.83 10.14
C TYR A 54 -18.94 -11.32 11.13
N ASN A 55 -18.66 -11.19 12.41
CA ASN A 55 -19.54 -11.54 13.51
C ASN A 55 -19.87 -10.29 14.31
N ASP A 56 -21.07 -10.22 14.86
CA ASP A 56 -21.41 -9.26 15.88
C ASP A 56 -20.56 -9.53 17.13
N ASP A 57 -20.06 -8.49 17.74
CA ASP A 57 -19.18 -8.56 18.90
C ASP A 57 -19.51 -7.43 19.88
N LYS A 58 -19.70 -7.77 21.15
CA LYS A 58 -20.04 -6.79 22.20
C LYS A 58 -19.01 -5.70 22.40
N LYS A 59 -17.76 -5.89 21.92
CA LYS A 59 -16.67 -4.92 22.06
C LYS A 59 -16.50 -4.04 20.82
N THR A 60 -16.68 -4.61 19.64
CA THR A 60 -16.60 -3.89 18.36
C THR A 60 -17.98 -3.44 17.85
N GLY A 61 -19.05 -3.84 18.55
CA GLY A 61 -20.44 -3.57 18.15
C GLY A 61 -20.96 -4.59 17.12
N ASP A 62 -22.19 -4.37 16.70
CA ASP A 62 -22.80 -5.15 15.65
C ASP A 62 -22.16 -4.74 14.32
N PHE A 63 -21.89 -5.71 13.46
CA PHE A 63 -21.34 -5.44 12.13
C PHE A 63 -22.43 -4.76 11.29
N THR A 64 -22.34 -3.45 11.16
CA THR A 64 -23.23 -2.66 10.32
C THR A 64 -22.50 -2.20 9.05
N ASP A 65 -23.10 -2.41 7.90
CA ASP A 65 -22.65 -1.82 6.65
C ASP A 65 -23.38 -0.49 6.43
N GLU A 66 -22.92 0.57 7.09
CA GLU A 66 -23.52 1.90 7.00
C GLU A 66 -23.51 2.45 5.56
N ALA A 67 -22.53 2.06 4.75
CA ALA A 67 -22.40 2.55 3.38
C ALA A 67 -23.48 2.01 2.44
N ASN A 68 -24.05 0.84 2.73
CA ASN A 68 -25.00 0.16 1.85
C ASN A 68 -26.40 0.00 2.44
N ASN A 69 -26.66 0.47 3.66
CA ASN A 69 -27.93 0.36 4.36
C ASN A 69 -28.49 -1.09 4.44
N ASP A 70 -27.60 -2.09 4.41
CA ASP A 70 -27.92 -3.52 4.29
C ASP A 70 -27.34 -4.26 5.49
N GLN A 71 -28.11 -4.29 6.57
CA GLN A 71 -27.70 -4.77 7.91
C GLN A 71 -27.34 -6.26 8.01
N ASP A 72 -27.58 -7.06 6.97
CA ASP A 72 -27.50 -8.53 7.07
C ASP A 72 -26.32 -9.18 6.34
N LYS A 73 -25.38 -8.41 5.79
CA LYS A 73 -24.33 -9.00 4.96
C LYS A 73 -22.98 -9.12 5.68
N HIS A 74 -22.92 -10.10 6.55
CA HIS A 74 -21.71 -10.49 7.29
C HIS A 74 -20.57 -11.04 6.40
N PHE A 75 -20.83 -11.37 5.14
CA PHE A 75 -19.87 -11.98 4.24
C PHE A 75 -19.40 -11.02 3.15
N ARG A 76 -18.09 -10.91 2.97
CA ARG A 76 -17.44 -10.15 1.90
C ARG A 76 -16.36 -10.98 1.24
N ALA A 77 -16.17 -10.82 -0.07
CA ALA A 77 -15.12 -11.54 -0.78
C ALA A 77 -14.63 -10.80 -2.01
N ASN A 78 -13.31 -10.89 -2.22
CA ASN A 78 -12.61 -10.49 -3.44
C ASN A 78 -12.05 -11.75 -4.10
N ASN A 79 -12.47 -12.05 -5.32
CA ASN A 79 -12.01 -13.20 -6.08
C ASN A 79 -11.44 -12.75 -7.42
N TYR A 80 -10.34 -13.38 -7.82
CA TYR A 80 -9.61 -13.05 -9.04
C TYR A 80 -9.26 -14.35 -9.78
N LEU A 81 -9.65 -14.44 -11.04
CA LEU A 81 -9.22 -15.48 -11.97
C LEU A 81 -8.47 -14.83 -13.11
N LYS A 82 -7.16 -15.02 -13.15
CA LYS A 82 -6.29 -14.49 -14.20
C LYS A 82 -5.88 -15.60 -15.16
N ILE A 83 -5.99 -15.34 -16.44
CA ILE A 83 -5.61 -16.25 -17.53
C ILE A 83 -4.67 -15.48 -18.46
N ASP A 84 -3.46 -15.98 -18.62
CA ASP A 84 -2.49 -15.44 -19.56
C ASP A 84 -2.17 -16.51 -20.61
N TYR A 85 -2.19 -16.14 -21.89
CA TYR A 85 -1.86 -17.02 -22.99
C TYR A 85 -0.76 -16.40 -23.88
N ASN A 86 0.40 -17.04 -23.90
CA ASN A 86 1.53 -16.67 -24.73
C ASN A 86 1.46 -17.41 -26.07
N PHE A 87 1.49 -16.67 -27.18
CA PHE A 87 1.42 -17.23 -28.50
C PHE A 87 2.35 -16.52 -29.49
N LEU A 88 2.72 -17.21 -30.54
CA LEU A 88 3.66 -16.72 -31.57
C LEU A 88 4.96 -16.14 -30.97
N SER A 89 5.38 -16.61 -29.79
CA SER A 89 6.59 -16.20 -29.05
C SER A 89 6.74 -14.69 -28.73
N LYS A 90 5.82 -13.85 -29.19
CA LYS A 90 5.88 -12.39 -29.05
C LYS A 90 4.61 -11.78 -28.48
N PHE A 91 3.52 -12.51 -28.43
CA PHE A 91 2.23 -12.02 -27.99
C PHE A 91 1.80 -12.68 -26.68
N THR A 92 1.22 -11.90 -25.79
CA THR A 92 0.53 -12.38 -24.59
C THR A 92 -0.87 -11.78 -24.56
N ALA A 93 -1.89 -12.63 -24.57
CA ALA A 93 -3.26 -12.23 -24.28
C ALA A 93 -3.53 -12.49 -22.80
N SER A 94 -4.02 -11.49 -22.07
CA SER A 94 -4.32 -11.56 -20.64
C SER A 94 -5.77 -11.21 -20.39
N VAL A 95 -6.44 -11.98 -19.52
CA VAL A 95 -7.80 -11.71 -19.04
C VAL A 95 -7.85 -11.96 -17.54
N GLN A 96 -8.41 -11.04 -16.80
CA GLN A 96 -8.70 -11.19 -15.36
C GLN A 96 -10.20 -11.00 -15.12
N ILE A 97 -10.85 -12.03 -14.60
CA ILE A 97 -12.23 -11.98 -14.13
C ILE A 97 -12.16 -11.68 -12.64
N GLU A 98 -12.95 -10.72 -12.19
CA GLU A 98 -13.03 -10.30 -10.80
C GLU A 98 -14.44 -10.45 -10.27
N SER A 99 -14.55 -10.81 -8.99
CA SER A 99 -15.84 -10.95 -8.31
C SER A 99 -15.75 -10.34 -6.92
N TYR A 100 -16.62 -9.37 -6.66
CA TYR A 100 -16.77 -8.66 -5.39
C TYR A 100 -18.19 -8.95 -4.84
N GLU A 101 -18.39 -10.18 -4.37
CA GLU A 101 -19.70 -10.68 -3.99
C GLU A 101 -19.74 -11.13 -2.50
N PRO A 102 -20.75 -10.68 -1.75
CA PRO A 102 -21.75 -9.68 -2.10
C PRO A 102 -21.19 -8.25 -2.14
N PHE A 103 -20.00 -8.00 -1.54
CA PHE A 103 -19.28 -6.73 -1.50
C PHE A 103 -17.77 -6.95 -1.48
N ALA A 104 -17.02 -5.93 -1.86
CA ALA A 104 -15.57 -5.89 -1.71
C ALA A 104 -15.16 -5.84 -0.23
N LEU A 105 -14.00 -6.43 0.10
CA LEU A 105 -13.48 -6.49 1.47
C LEU A 105 -13.11 -5.13 2.05
N ILE A 106 -12.45 -4.28 1.28
CA ILE A 106 -11.87 -3.02 1.77
C ILE A 106 -12.39 -1.82 0.99
N ASN A 107 -12.75 -1.99 -0.29
CA ASN A 107 -13.26 -0.91 -1.09
C ASN A 107 -14.79 -0.85 -1.00
N TYR A 108 -15.30 0.27 -0.48
CA TYR A 108 -16.73 0.48 -0.27
C TYR A 108 -17.44 1.17 -1.44
N SER A 109 -16.72 1.43 -2.54
CA SER A 109 -17.33 2.00 -3.74
C SER A 109 -18.30 1.01 -4.39
N THR A 110 -19.43 1.52 -4.86
CA THR A 110 -20.42 0.73 -5.62
C THR A 110 -19.88 0.17 -6.93
N ASN A 111 -18.78 0.73 -7.44
CA ASN A 111 -18.09 0.26 -8.65
C ASN A 111 -17.37 -1.09 -8.43
N PHE A 112 -17.18 -1.51 -7.17
CA PHE A 112 -16.59 -2.79 -6.77
C PHE A 112 -17.68 -3.76 -6.28
N LYS A 113 -18.67 -4.04 -7.11
CA LYS A 113 -19.78 -4.95 -6.80
C LYS A 113 -20.08 -5.87 -7.99
N GLY A 114 -20.35 -7.13 -7.68
CA GLY A 114 -20.71 -8.13 -8.70
C GLY A 114 -19.50 -8.83 -9.30
N THR A 115 -19.73 -9.57 -10.37
CA THR A 115 -18.72 -10.34 -11.12
C THR A 115 -18.67 -9.85 -12.55
N ASN A 116 -17.46 -9.46 -13.00
CA ASN A 116 -17.26 -8.95 -14.37
C ASN A 116 -15.80 -9.15 -14.83
N LEU A 117 -15.53 -8.78 -16.08
CA LEU A 117 -14.16 -8.62 -16.58
C LEU A 117 -13.50 -7.43 -15.83
N GLY A 118 -12.47 -7.73 -15.09
CA GLY A 118 -11.68 -6.72 -14.40
C GLY A 118 -10.66 -6.06 -15.32
N THR A 119 -9.72 -6.85 -15.82
CA THR A 119 -8.72 -6.36 -16.78
C THR A 119 -8.56 -7.33 -17.94
N TYR A 120 -8.25 -6.79 -19.12
CA TYR A 120 -7.88 -7.58 -20.30
C TYR A 120 -6.92 -6.78 -21.16
N SER A 121 -5.97 -7.49 -21.81
CA SER A 121 -4.98 -6.84 -22.66
C SER A 121 -4.40 -7.79 -23.70
N LEU A 122 -3.87 -7.19 -24.75
CA LEU A 122 -2.99 -7.82 -25.72
C LEU A 122 -1.64 -7.12 -25.67
N HIS A 123 -0.61 -7.87 -25.32
CA HIS A 123 0.76 -7.39 -25.20
C HIS A 123 1.62 -7.99 -26.33
N TYR A 124 2.42 -7.15 -26.96
CA TYR A 124 3.40 -7.52 -27.99
C TYR A 124 4.78 -7.10 -27.55
N LYS A 125 5.75 -8.03 -27.55
CA LYS A 125 7.11 -7.77 -27.12
C LYS A 125 8.16 -8.34 -28.07
N THR A 126 9.13 -7.49 -28.39
CA THR A 126 10.36 -7.86 -29.12
C THR A 126 11.58 -7.34 -28.36
N SER A 127 12.78 -7.45 -28.93
CA SER A 127 13.99 -6.85 -28.35
C SER A 127 13.92 -5.33 -28.20
N ASN A 128 13.25 -4.63 -29.11
CA ASN A 128 13.26 -3.19 -29.21
C ASN A 128 11.89 -2.54 -29.00
N MET A 129 10.81 -3.31 -28.99
CA MET A 129 9.45 -2.78 -28.88
C MET A 129 8.64 -3.57 -27.86
N ASP A 130 7.95 -2.85 -26.99
CA ASP A 130 6.97 -3.35 -26.03
C ASP A 130 5.68 -2.54 -26.21
N ALA A 131 4.60 -3.19 -26.64
CA ALA A 131 3.32 -2.53 -26.91
C ALA A 131 2.17 -3.27 -26.23
N THR A 132 1.24 -2.53 -25.64
CA THR A 132 0.05 -3.09 -24.99
C THR A 132 -1.19 -2.33 -25.44
N ILE A 133 -2.26 -3.06 -25.75
CA ILE A 133 -3.61 -2.52 -25.98
C ILE A 133 -4.53 -3.18 -24.95
N GLY A 134 -5.45 -2.40 -24.37
CA GLY A 134 -6.32 -2.80 -23.28
C GLY A 134 -5.83 -2.25 -21.93
N HIS A 135 -5.89 -3.03 -20.86
CA HIS A 135 -5.42 -2.60 -19.54
C HIS A 135 -3.90 -2.80 -19.40
N PHE A 136 -3.22 -1.79 -18.87
CA PHE A 136 -1.78 -1.84 -18.60
C PHE A 136 -1.42 -1.02 -17.36
N TYR A 137 -0.25 -1.33 -16.82
CA TYR A 137 0.39 -0.57 -15.73
C TYR A 137 1.65 0.07 -16.25
N GLU A 138 1.93 1.29 -15.78
CA GLU A 138 3.13 2.02 -16.14
C GLU A 138 3.58 2.92 -14.98
N GLN A 139 4.87 3.17 -14.91
CA GLN A 139 5.46 4.11 -13.98
C GLN A 139 6.54 4.93 -14.69
N PHE A 140 6.49 6.25 -14.56
CA PHE A 140 7.53 7.15 -15.01
C PHE A 140 8.39 7.60 -13.83
N GLY A 141 9.71 7.38 -13.92
CA GLY A 141 10.66 7.71 -12.88
C GLY A 141 10.33 7.07 -11.53
N SER A 142 10.35 7.85 -10.46
CA SER A 142 9.99 7.41 -9.12
C SER A 142 8.48 7.17 -8.91
N GLY A 143 7.66 7.57 -9.88
CA GLY A 143 6.20 7.56 -9.78
C GLY A 143 5.59 8.90 -9.34
N LEU A 144 6.39 9.90 -9.02
CA LEU A 144 5.87 11.22 -8.61
C LEU A 144 5.00 11.88 -9.66
N ILE A 145 5.20 11.57 -10.95
CA ILE A 145 4.39 12.10 -12.05
C ILE A 145 3.32 11.12 -12.51
N LEU A 146 3.63 9.81 -12.56
CA LEU A 146 2.71 8.75 -12.99
C LEU A 146 3.10 7.42 -12.37
N ARG A 147 2.16 6.72 -11.75
CA ARG A 147 2.25 5.30 -11.41
C ARG A 147 0.89 4.65 -11.36
N ASN A 148 0.69 3.66 -12.21
CA ASN A 148 -0.48 2.78 -12.18
C ASN A 148 -0.08 1.41 -11.61
N TRP A 149 -0.91 0.84 -10.74
CA TRP A 149 -0.55 -0.36 -10.01
C TRP A 149 -1.77 -1.12 -9.48
N GLU A 150 -1.57 -2.38 -9.11
CA GLU A 150 -2.54 -3.19 -8.41
C GLU A 150 -1.99 -3.57 -7.03
N ASP A 151 -2.80 -3.39 -5.99
CA ASP A 151 -2.58 -3.94 -4.66
C ASP A 151 -3.90 -4.50 -4.11
N ARG A 152 -4.01 -5.82 -4.12
CA ARG A 152 -5.23 -6.52 -3.69
C ARG A 152 -5.46 -6.44 -2.20
N GLN A 153 -4.42 -6.23 -1.39
CA GLN A 153 -4.53 -6.08 0.07
C GLN A 153 -5.10 -4.71 0.42
N LEU A 154 -4.80 -3.68 -0.36
CA LEU A 154 -5.39 -2.34 -0.23
C LEU A 154 -6.66 -2.17 -1.05
N GLY A 155 -7.02 -3.14 -1.88
CA GLY A 155 -8.16 -3.05 -2.79
C GLY A 155 -7.97 -1.98 -3.87
N ILE A 156 -6.73 -1.75 -4.32
CA ILE A 156 -6.37 -0.77 -5.34
C ILE A 156 -6.10 -1.49 -6.66
N ASN A 157 -6.69 -1.00 -7.74
CA ASN A 157 -6.30 -1.35 -9.10
C ASN A 157 -6.68 -0.18 -10.03
N ASN A 158 -5.69 0.66 -10.33
CA ASN A 158 -5.82 1.83 -11.18
C ASN A 158 -5.12 1.65 -12.53
N ALA A 159 -5.18 0.45 -13.12
CA ALA A 159 -4.71 0.21 -14.48
C ALA A 159 -5.23 1.27 -15.44
N LEU A 160 -4.44 1.66 -16.43
CA LEU A 160 -4.92 2.44 -17.57
C LEU A 160 -5.57 1.52 -18.61
N PHE A 161 -6.75 1.89 -19.08
CA PHE A 161 -7.41 1.26 -20.22
C PHE A 161 -7.19 2.09 -21.48
N GLY A 162 -6.41 1.58 -22.41
CA GLY A 162 -6.03 2.30 -23.62
C GLY A 162 -4.89 1.63 -24.39
N GLY A 163 -3.83 2.36 -24.65
CA GLY A 163 -2.67 1.85 -25.37
C GLY A 163 -1.35 2.42 -24.86
N LYS A 164 -0.32 1.58 -24.89
CA LYS A 164 1.05 1.92 -24.53
C LYS A 164 2.01 1.37 -25.57
N VAL A 165 3.05 2.12 -25.92
CA VAL A 165 4.18 1.68 -26.75
C VAL A 165 5.46 2.17 -26.12
N SER A 166 6.39 1.26 -25.84
CA SER A 166 7.78 1.55 -25.48
C SER A 166 8.68 1.08 -26.62
N TYR A 167 9.63 1.91 -27.00
CA TYR A 167 10.55 1.64 -28.08
C TYR A 167 11.97 2.01 -27.71
N ARG A 168 12.89 1.04 -27.82
CA ARG A 168 14.33 1.25 -27.69
C ARG A 168 14.88 1.70 -29.04
N LEU A 169 15.10 3.02 -29.17
CA LEU A 169 15.55 3.64 -30.41
C LEU A 169 17.01 3.30 -30.71
N MET A 170 17.87 3.30 -29.67
CA MET A 170 19.28 2.90 -29.68
C MET A 170 19.55 2.17 -28.37
N ASP A 171 20.72 1.55 -28.21
CA ASP A 171 21.08 0.87 -26.97
C ASP A 171 21.04 1.77 -25.72
N ALA A 172 21.00 3.08 -25.92
CA ALA A 172 21.05 4.09 -24.88
C ALA A 172 19.78 4.96 -24.78
N VAL A 173 18.74 4.73 -25.59
CA VAL A 173 17.56 5.61 -25.62
C VAL A 173 16.28 4.80 -25.62
N ASP A 174 15.54 4.89 -24.52
CA ASP A 174 14.21 4.30 -24.37
C ASP A 174 13.14 5.39 -24.40
N LEU A 175 12.12 5.19 -25.24
CA LEU A 175 10.97 6.09 -25.38
C LEU A 175 9.69 5.33 -25.06
N THR A 176 8.81 5.93 -24.25
CA THR A 176 7.49 5.37 -23.97
C THR A 176 6.41 6.41 -24.21
N ALA A 177 5.35 6.03 -24.90
CA ALA A 177 4.13 6.82 -25.05
C ALA A 177 2.92 6.02 -24.60
N LEU A 178 1.97 6.69 -23.96
CA LEU A 178 0.73 6.07 -23.47
C LEU A 178 -0.48 7.00 -23.61
N TYR A 179 -1.65 6.38 -23.68
CA TYR A 179 -2.94 7.04 -23.72
C TYR A 179 -3.99 6.11 -23.12
N GLY A 180 -4.87 6.63 -22.26
CA GLY A 180 -5.96 5.86 -21.69
C GLY A 180 -6.68 6.55 -20.53
N ASN A 181 -7.65 5.83 -19.96
CA ASN A 181 -8.42 6.27 -18.79
C ASN A 181 -8.14 5.34 -17.62
N HIS A 182 -8.10 5.86 -16.39
CA HIS A 182 -7.96 5.02 -15.21
C HIS A 182 -9.14 4.08 -15.06
N ARG A 183 -8.85 2.84 -14.70
CA ARG A 183 -9.85 1.91 -14.23
C ARG A 183 -10.32 2.28 -12.83
N VAL A 184 -11.63 2.29 -12.61
CA VAL A 184 -12.28 2.49 -11.32
C VAL A 184 -13.32 1.40 -11.11
N GLY A 185 -12.95 0.31 -10.44
CA GLY A 185 -13.78 -0.88 -10.34
C GLY A 185 -13.95 -1.57 -11.70
N PHE A 186 -15.18 -1.67 -12.19
CA PHE A 186 -15.51 -2.19 -13.52
C PHE A 186 -15.76 -1.10 -14.56
N GLU A 187 -15.53 0.16 -14.20
CA GLU A 187 -15.70 1.34 -15.05
C GLU A 187 -14.36 2.02 -15.29
N THR A 188 -14.37 3.09 -16.07
CA THR A 188 -13.23 3.98 -16.28
C THR A 188 -13.55 5.38 -15.77
N SER A 189 -12.50 6.13 -15.38
CA SER A 189 -12.64 7.55 -15.04
C SER A 189 -13.01 8.40 -16.27
N ASP A 190 -13.62 9.55 -16.02
CA ASP A 190 -13.96 10.52 -17.08
C ASP A 190 -12.71 11.20 -17.66
N GLY A 191 -11.66 11.37 -16.84
CA GLY A 191 -10.43 12.01 -17.26
C GLY A 191 -9.57 11.10 -18.14
N THR A 192 -9.12 11.62 -19.26
CA THR A 192 -8.20 10.96 -20.17
C THR A 192 -6.75 11.35 -19.85
N ILE A 193 -5.90 10.35 -19.73
CA ILE A 193 -4.48 10.49 -19.41
C ILE A 193 -3.65 10.19 -20.65
N PHE A 194 -2.68 11.04 -20.94
CA PHE A 194 -1.69 10.80 -21.98
C PHE A 194 -0.31 11.12 -21.43
N GLY A 195 0.68 10.33 -21.83
CA GLY A 195 2.02 10.43 -21.27
C GLY A 195 3.10 10.11 -22.27
N PHE A 196 4.25 10.73 -22.05
CA PHE A 196 5.48 10.47 -22.77
C PHE A 196 6.65 10.41 -21.79
N ASN A 197 7.52 9.44 -21.96
CA ASN A 197 8.74 9.26 -21.17
C ASN A 197 9.93 8.99 -22.08
N SER A 198 11.07 9.55 -21.74
CA SER A 198 12.36 9.29 -22.39
C SER A 198 13.44 9.07 -21.35
N GLU A 199 14.25 8.03 -21.56
CA GLU A 199 15.41 7.68 -20.75
C GLU A 199 16.66 7.65 -21.63
N PHE A 200 17.74 8.22 -21.13
CA PHE A 200 19.02 8.32 -21.83
C PHE A 200 20.11 7.71 -20.95
N GLU A 201 20.57 6.50 -21.31
CA GLU A 201 21.66 5.77 -20.64
C GLU A 201 23.03 6.28 -21.18
N LEU A 202 23.57 7.34 -20.57
CA LEU A 202 24.78 8.00 -21.05
C LEU A 202 26.04 7.16 -20.88
N ASP A 203 26.09 6.31 -19.86
CA ASP A 203 27.19 5.36 -19.68
C ASP A 203 27.31 4.37 -20.85
N SER A 204 26.19 3.95 -21.44
CA SER A 204 26.18 3.12 -22.66
C SER A 204 26.76 3.88 -23.86
N VAL A 205 26.49 5.18 -23.99
CA VAL A 205 27.03 6.04 -25.06
C VAL A 205 28.52 6.24 -24.90
N PHE A 206 28.97 6.57 -23.68
CA PHE A 206 30.37 6.89 -23.38
C PHE A 206 31.19 5.67 -23.01
N LYS A 207 30.56 4.47 -22.89
CA LYS A 207 31.19 3.20 -22.51
C LYS A 207 31.94 3.28 -21.18
N TRP A 208 31.28 3.84 -20.16
CA TRP A 208 31.84 3.89 -18.82
C TRP A 208 31.66 2.56 -18.09
N ASP A 209 32.72 2.02 -17.52
CA ASP A 209 32.67 0.70 -16.86
C ASP A 209 32.21 0.77 -15.39
N GLU A 210 32.57 1.84 -14.66
CA GLU A 210 32.32 1.95 -13.21
C GLU A 210 31.27 3.00 -12.84
N THR A 211 30.81 3.78 -13.81
CA THR A 211 29.87 4.87 -13.65
C THR A 211 28.62 4.58 -14.46
N ALA A 212 27.43 4.65 -13.86
CA ALA A 212 26.18 4.72 -14.60
C ALA A 212 25.56 6.12 -14.44
N LEU A 213 25.09 6.67 -15.53
CA LEU A 213 24.40 7.96 -15.57
C LEU A 213 23.20 7.85 -16.51
N ASN A 214 22.01 7.91 -15.92
CA ASN A 214 20.76 7.97 -16.66
C ASN A 214 20.10 9.34 -16.48
N ILE A 215 19.59 9.93 -17.57
CA ILE A 215 18.82 11.17 -17.57
C ILE A 215 17.43 10.86 -18.12
N GLY A 216 16.39 11.21 -17.38
CA GLY A 216 15.01 10.97 -17.76
C GLY A 216 14.21 12.25 -17.86
N PHE A 217 13.28 12.29 -18.82
CA PHE A 217 12.27 13.34 -18.95
C PHE A 217 10.91 12.71 -19.17
N SER A 218 9.92 13.18 -18.43
CA SER A 218 8.55 12.71 -18.58
C SER A 218 7.57 13.87 -18.70
N TYR A 219 6.50 13.59 -19.41
CA TYR A 219 5.33 14.44 -19.52
C TYR A 219 4.08 13.60 -19.27
N VAL A 220 3.14 14.12 -18.49
CA VAL A 220 1.81 13.53 -18.29
C VAL A 220 0.77 14.63 -18.37
N GLY A 221 -0.17 14.48 -19.26
CA GLY A 221 -1.35 15.32 -19.35
C GLY A 221 -2.59 14.56 -18.90
N ARG A 222 -3.52 15.26 -18.24
CA ARG A 222 -4.86 14.78 -17.97
C ARG A 222 -5.85 15.78 -18.51
N GLU A 223 -6.79 15.33 -19.34
CA GLU A 223 -7.92 16.13 -19.84
C GLU A 223 -9.21 15.66 -19.18
N GLU A 224 -9.88 16.57 -18.47
CA GLU A 224 -11.17 16.31 -17.84
C GLU A 224 -12.06 17.56 -17.97
N LYS A 225 -13.24 17.40 -18.56
CA LYS A 225 -14.22 18.46 -18.67
C LYS A 225 -15.02 18.56 -17.37
N ILE A 226 -14.82 19.67 -16.65
CA ILE A 226 -15.56 20.00 -15.44
C ILE A 226 -16.15 21.39 -15.59
N ASP A 227 -17.44 21.54 -15.29
CA ASP A 227 -18.07 22.85 -15.17
C ASP A 227 -17.62 23.50 -13.86
N LEU A 228 -16.70 24.45 -13.96
CA LEU A 228 -16.28 25.33 -12.88
C LEU A 228 -16.70 26.76 -13.21
N GLU A 229 -17.15 27.49 -12.19
CA GLU A 229 -17.48 28.91 -12.33
C GLU A 229 -16.23 29.79 -12.51
N ASN A 230 -15.03 29.26 -12.15
CA ASN A 230 -13.77 29.98 -12.32
C ASN A 230 -13.39 30.07 -13.81
N PRO A 231 -13.29 31.30 -14.38
CA PRO A 231 -12.96 31.49 -15.78
C PRO A 231 -11.51 31.11 -16.14
N ASN A 232 -10.63 30.96 -15.15
CA ASN A 232 -9.23 30.58 -15.34
C ASN A 232 -9.03 29.05 -15.33
N PHE A 233 -10.07 28.27 -15.15
CA PHE A 233 -9.97 26.83 -15.15
C PHE A 233 -9.70 26.30 -16.57
N GLU A 234 -8.58 25.56 -16.68
CA GLU A 234 -8.24 24.83 -17.90
C GLU A 234 -8.58 23.35 -17.73
N PRO A 235 -9.33 22.74 -18.68
CA PRO A 235 -9.65 21.31 -18.61
C PRO A 235 -8.43 20.39 -18.59
N THR A 236 -7.32 20.85 -19.18
CA THR A 236 -6.07 20.09 -19.28
C THR A 236 -5.08 20.49 -18.20
N THR A 237 -4.71 19.54 -17.36
CA THR A 237 -3.60 19.69 -16.40
C THR A 237 -2.37 18.99 -16.94
N ASN A 238 -1.26 19.71 -16.98
CA ASN A 238 0.02 19.24 -17.52
C ASN A 238 1.03 19.04 -16.38
N ALA A 239 1.75 17.93 -16.40
CA ALA A 239 2.85 17.69 -15.47
C ALA A 239 4.12 17.30 -16.23
N PHE A 240 5.26 17.78 -15.76
CA PHE A 240 6.58 17.52 -16.32
C PHE A 240 7.52 17.02 -15.23
N SER A 241 8.38 16.06 -15.57
CA SER A 241 9.43 15.56 -14.69
C SER A 241 10.76 15.57 -15.39
N GLY A 242 11.80 15.98 -14.66
CA GLY A 242 13.19 15.79 -15.04
C GLY A 242 13.93 15.04 -13.94
N ARG A 243 14.75 14.07 -14.30
CA ARG A 243 15.49 13.25 -13.35
C ARG A 243 16.89 12.90 -13.82
N VAL A 244 17.75 12.67 -12.83
CA VAL A 244 19.13 12.24 -13.02
C VAL A 244 19.41 11.13 -12.02
N ASP A 245 19.80 9.97 -12.54
CA ASP A 245 20.23 8.82 -11.75
C ASP A 245 21.72 8.59 -12.00
N PHE A 246 22.50 8.67 -10.96
CA PHE A 246 23.95 8.54 -10.98
C PHE A 246 24.41 7.44 -10.05
N SER A 247 25.29 6.58 -10.51
CA SER A 247 26.01 5.66 -9.65
C SER A 247 27.49 5.56 -10.02
N TYR A 248 28.32 5.48 -8.99
CA TYR A 248 29.74 5.27 -9.13
C TYR A 248 30.22 4.31 -8.04
N ARG A 249 30.66 3.11 -8.44
CA ARG A 249 31.10 2.04 -7.53
C ARG A 249 30.07 1.72 -6.45
N ASN A 250 30.32 2.21 -5.25
CA ASN A 250 29.51 1.94 -4.06
C ASN A 250 28.52 3.05 -3.71
N PHE A 251 28.54 4.14 -4.45
CA PHE A 251 27.72 5.33 -4.26
C PHE A 251 26.65 5.40 -5.33
N TYR A 252 25.43 5.82 -4.95
CA TYR A 252 24.39 6.19 -5.89
C TYR A 252 23.68 7.47 -5.43
N SER A 253 23.12 8.19 -6.38
CA SER A 253 22.25 9.33 -6.12
C SER A 253 21.23 9.46 -7.25
N SER A 254 19.97 9.66 -6.88
CA SER A 254 18.85 9.91 -7.80
C SER A 254 18.16 11.20 -7.40
N VAL A 255 17.94 12.09 -8.35
CA VAL A 255 17.23 13.34 -8.16
C VAL A 255 16.08 13.40 -9.16
N GLU A 256 14.89 13.70 -8.70
CA GLU A 256 13.73 13.96 -9.55
C GLU A 256 13.04 15.26 -9.13
N TYR A 257 12.70 16.11 -10.11
CA TYR A 257 11.87 17.29 -9.94
C TYR A 257 10.65 17.20 -10.84
N VAL A 258 9.48 17.41 -10.24
CA VAL A 258 8.20 17.40 -10.96
C VAL A 258 7.51 18.74 -10.79
N THR A 259 6.93 19.25 -11.85
CA THR A 259 6.03 20.41 -11.83
C THR A 259 4.69 20.04 -12.45
N LYS A 260 3.59 20.49 -11.86
CA LYS A 260 2.23 20.33 -12.32
C LYS A 260 1.62 21.71 -12.56
N SER A 261 0.99 21.93 -13.72
CA SER A 261 0.28 23.16 -14.01
C SER A 261 -0.88 23.38 -13.02
N GLU A 262 -1.47 24.54 -13.06
CA GLU A 262 -2.65 24.87 -12.26
C GLU A 262 -3.76 23.82 -12.45
N ASP A 263 -4.38 23.48 -11.34
CA ASP A 263 -5.48 22.53 -11.29
C ASP A 263 -6.45 22.93 -10.16
N ALA A 264 -7.70 22.63 -10.33
CA ALA A 264 -8.70 22.86 -9.29
C ALA A 264 -8.39 22.00 -8.05
N ILE A 265 -8.47 22.63 -6.88
CA ILE A 265 -8.25 21.94 -5.61
C ILE A 265 -9.43 21.03 -5.29
N VAL A 266 -9.14 19.79 -4.90
CA VAL A 266 -10.13 18.84 -4.40
C VAL A 266 -10.07 18.83 -2.88
N GLN A 267 -11.15 19.25 -2.22
CA GLN A 267 -11.28 19.23 -0.76
C GLN A 267 -12.53 18.46 -0.36
N VAL A 268 -12.37 17.51 0.58
CA VAL A 268 -13.49 16.73 1.12
C VAL A 268 -14.40 16.20 0.01
N ASN A 269 -13.81 15.61 -1.01
CA ASN A 269 -14.50 15.05 -2.20
C ASN A 269 -15.25 16.08 -3.06
N GLN A 270 -14.95 17.35 -2.93
CA GLN A 270 -15.53 18.42 -3.74
C GLN A 270 -14.44 19.18 -4.48
N VAL A 271 -14.75 19.58 -5.70
CA VAL A 271 -13.88 20.43 -6.52
C VAL A 271 -14.14 21.89 -6.18
N SER A 272 -13.08 22.63 -5.87
CA SER A 272 -13.18 24.07 -5.63
C SER A 272 -13.45 24.82 -6.93
N ASN A 273 -14.43 25.72 -6.93
CA ASN A 273 -14.75 26.57 -8.08
C ASN A 273 -13.87 27.82 -8.18
N ASP A 274 -13.26 28.23 -7.08
CA ASP A 274 -12.57 29.53 -6.94
C ASP A 274 -11.09 29.41 -6.58
N PHE A 275 -10.59 28.20 -6.34
CA PHE A 275 -9.22 27.98 -5.93
C PHE A 275 -8.48 27.00 -6.86
N ILE A 276 -7.57 27.55 -7.66
CA ILE A 276 -6.76 26.83 -8.64
C ILE A 276 -5.28 27.05 -8.29
N LYS A 277 -4.49 25.98 -8.21
CA LYS A 277 -3.07 26.05 -7.86
C LYS A 277 -2.23 25.06 -8.65
N SER A 278 -1.02 25.50 -8.98
CA SER A 278 0.04 24.62 -9.49
C SER A 278 0.61 23.73 -8.37
N GLY A 279 1.36 22.72 -8.76
CA GLY A 279 2.04 21.82 -7.82
C GLY A 279 3.49 21.59 -8.21
N ASN A 280 4.30 21.22 -7.23
CA ASN A 280 5.68 20.79 -7.47
C ASN A 280 6.12 19.71 -6.50
N GLY A 281 7.04 18.86 -6.95
CA GLY A 281 7.65 17.81 -6.16
C GLY A 281 9.15 17.72 -6.38
N PHE A 282 9.90 17.54 -5.32
CA PHE A 282 11.33 17.27 -5.36
C PHE A 282 11.61 16.00 -4.54
N LEU A 283 12.37 15.09 -5.12
CA LEU A 283 12.83 13.85 -4.48
C LEU A 283 14.32 13.67 -4.71
N LEU A 284 15.06 13.48 -3.62
CA LEU A 284 16.45 13.06 -3.62
C LEU A 284 16.56 11.73 -2.88
N ASN A 285 17.14 10.74 -3.53
CA ASN A 285 17.58 9.49 -2.90
C ASN A 285 19.08 9.36 -3.11
N THR A 286 19.83 9.06 -2.05
CA THR A 286 21.27 8.87 -2.15
C THR A 286 21.73 7.81 -1.17
N GLY A 287 22.77 7.08 -1.52
CA GLY A 287 23.27 6.05 -0.64
C GLY A 287 24.68 5.59 -0.96
N TYR A 288 25.21 4.87 0.01
CA TYR A 288 26.53 4.26 -0.08
C TYR A 288 26.47 2.83 0.48
N SER A 289 26.93 1.86 -0.28
CA SER A 289 26.88 0.46 0.12
C SER A 289 28.20 -0.26 -0.12
N LYS A 290 28.74 -0.88 0.93
CA LYS A 290 29.87 -1.79 0.85
C LYS A 290 29.67 -3.00 1.76
N LYS A 291 30.49 -4.04 1.62
CA LYS A 291 30.38 -5.26 2.43
C LYS A 291 30.30 -4.96 3.92
N GLY A 292 29.13 -5.19 4.51
CA GLY A 292 28.87 -5.02 5.93
C GLY A 292 28.49 -3.60 6.38
N PHE A 293 28.33 -2.66 5.47
CA PHE A 293 27.87 -1.31 5.75
C PHE A 293 26.97 -0.81 4.62
N GLY A 294 25.84 -0.19 4.96
CA GLY A 294 24.96 0.50 4.04
C GLY A 294 24.43 1.78 4.69
N LEU A 295 24.29 2.82 3.89
CA LEU A 295 23.72 4.09 4.25
C LEU A 295 22.82 4.53 3.11
N ASP A 296 21.55 4.82 3.39
CA ASP A 296 20.55 5.35 2.47
C ASP A 296 19.91 6.58 3.07
N ALA A 297 19.75 7.64 2.28
CA ALA A 297 19.09 8.86 2.68
C ALA A 297 18.10 9.31 1.61
N THR A 298 16.92 9.70 2.05
CA THR A 298 15.86 10.25 1.19
C THR A 298 15.47 11.63 1.72
N PHE A 299 15.32 12.60 0.82
CA PHE A 299 14.70 13.88 1.09
C PHE A 299 13.59 14.12 0.08
N ARG A 300 12.42 14.57 0.55
CA ARG A 300 11.28 14.89 -0.32
C ARG A 300 10.60 16.17 0.12
N ARG A 301 10.23 16.99 -0.87
CA ARG A 301 9.31 18.09 -0.73
C ARG A 301 8.18 17.92 -1.72
N LEU A 302 6.94 18.01 -1.26
CA LEU A 302 5.73 17.99 -2.09
C LEU A 302 4.90 19.22 -1.78
N GLU A 303 4.40 19.88 -2.81
CA GLU A 303 3.47 21.00 -2.71
C GLU A 303 2.35 20.78 -3.72
N ASN A 304 1.12 20.64 -3.25
CA ASN A 304 -0.07 20.41 -4.07
C ASN A 304 0.13 19.31 -5.15
N MET A 305 0.71 18.17 -4.74
CA MET A 305 1.06 17.09 -5.66
C MET A 305 0.00 15.99 -5.78
N SER A 306 -1.18 16.18 -5.22
CA SER A 306 -2.31 15.29 -5.52
C SER A 306 -2.78 15.52 -6.95
N PHE A 307 -2.72 14.46 -7.77
CA PHE A 307 -3.06 14.50 -9.18
C PHE A 307 -4.10 13.42 -9.48
N TYR A 308 -5.34 13.84 -9.73
CA TYR A 308 -6.49 12.94 -9.90
C TYR A 308 -6.91 12.84 -11.36
N SER A 309 -7.27 11.63 -11.80
CA SER A 309 -7.88 11.39 -13.12
C SER A 309 -9.36 11.76 -13.16
N ASP A 310 -10.03 11.73 -12.00
CA ASP A 310 -11.43 12.09 -11.83
C ASP A 310 -11.59 12.83 -10.49
N ARG A 311 -11.78 14.14 -10.57
CA ARG A 311 -11.87 15.01 -9.40
C ARG A 311 -13.21 14.91 -8.67
N LYS A 312 -14.26 14.43 -9.33
CA LYS A 312 -15.64 14.35 -8.77
C LYS A 312 -15.90 13.07 -7.97
N LYS A 313 -14.99 12.09 -7.98
CA LYS A 313 -15.17 10.86 -7.21
C LYS A 313 -15.08 11.11 -5.71
N SER A 314 -15.82 10.33 -4.93
CA SER A 314 -15.96 10.45 -3.49
C SER A 314 -15.53 9.18 -2.75
N GLY A 315 -15.25 9.31 -1.45
CA GLY A 315 -14.92 8.19 -0.58
C GLY A 315 -13.55 7.56 -0.84
N ASN A 316 -13.44 6.27 -0.62
CA ASN A 316 -12.18 5.52 -0.73
C ASN A 316 -11.68 5.30 -2.15
N VAL A 317 -12.44 5.71 -3.15
CA VAL A 317 -12.07 5.55 -4.57
C VAL A 317 -10.99 6.52 -5.03
N PHE A 318 -10.57 7.47 -4.22
CA PHE A 318 -9.51 8.40 -4.56
C PHE A 318 -8.19 7.71 -4.92
N PHE A 319 -7.88 6.56 -4.32
CA PHE A 319 -6.67 5.82 -4.66
C PHE A 319 -6.71 5.28 -6.09
N GLU A 320 -7.88 4.91 -6.59
CA GLU A 320 -8.07 4.46 -7.97
C GLU A 320 -8.00 5.62 -8.96
N ASN A 321 -8.24 6.85 -8.50
CA ASN A 321 -8.21 8.06 -9.33
C ASN A 321 -6.87 8.80 -9.27
N ILE A 322 -5.94 8.43 -8.39
CA ILE A 322 -4.63 9.10 -8.28
C ILE A 322 -3.72 8.62 -9.40
N ILE A 323 -3.26 9.59 -10.21
CA ILE A 323 -2.34 9.37 -11.33
C ILE A 323 -0.92 9.10 -10.84
N ASN A 324 -0.48 9.86 -9.86
CA ASN A 324 0.87 9.82 -9.32
C ASN A 324 0.97 8.97 -8.04
N TYR A 325 2.18 8.76 -7.55
CA TYR A 325 2.45 7.94 -6.37
C TYR A 325 3.28 8.71 -5.35
N THR A 326 2.67 9.00 -4.20
CA THR A 326 3.29 9.73 -3.10
C THR A 326 3.16 8.91 -1.80
N PRO A 327 3.94 7.84 -1.61
CA PRO A 327 3.87 7.01 -0.41
C PRO A 327 4.44 7.73 0.81
N GLY A 328 4.03 7.34 2.01
CA GLY A 328 4.71 7.72 3.25
C GLY A 328 6.12 7.13 3.27
N LEU A 329 7.14 7.96 3.42
CA LEU A 329 8.55 7.53 3.43
C LEU A 329 9.03 7.46 4.89
N THR A 330 8.67 6.36 5.55
CA THR A 330 9.11 6.02 6.92
C THR A 330 9.39 4.53 6.99
N LYS A 331 10.21 4.12 7.97
CA LYS A 331 10.49 2.70 8.17
C LYS A 331 9.22 1.99 8.64
N GLN A 332 8.77 1.01 7.86
CA GLN A 332 7.68 0.12 8.25
C GLN A 332 8.25 -1.20 8.80
N HIS A 333 7.64 -1.70 9.86
CA HIS A 333 7.99 -2.96 10.49
C HIS A 333 6.75 -3.85 10.58
N ASP A 334 6.96 -5.17 10.56
CA ASP A 334 5.89 -6.18 10.69
C ASP A 334 5.42 -6.38 12.14
N TYR A 335 5.86 -5.54 13.08
CA TYR A 335 5.47 -5.62 14.48
C TYR A 335 4.13 -4.93 14.72
N LEU A 336 3.24 -5.58 15.49
CA LEU A 336 1.86 -5.11 15.66
C LEU A 336 1.77 -3.70 16.26
N LEU A 337 2.57 -3.41 17.30
CA LEU A 337 2.51 -2.11 17.99
C LEU A 337 3.19 -0.98 17.21
N THR A 338 4.10 -1.27 16.28
CA THR A 338 4.71 -0.26 15.41
C THR A 338 3.74 0.27 14.36
N ASN A 339 2.62 -0.43 14.14
CA ASN A 339 1.58 -0.07 13.17
C ASN A 339 0.36 0.62 13.81
N ILE A 340 0.47 1.10 15.07
CA ILE A 340 -0.60 1.88 15.71
C ILE A 340 -0.61 3.31 15.19
N PHE A 341 0.55 3.94 15.05
CA PHE A 341 0.72 5.29 14.54
C PHE A 341 1.62 5.24 13.29
N VAL A 342 1.00 5.24 12.12
CA VAL A 342 1.72 5.13 10.83
C VAL A 342 1.61 6.44 10.06
N TYR A 343 2.74 6.94 9.56
CA TYR A 343 2.77 8.15 8.77
C TYR A 343 2.19 7.92 7.38
N GLN A 344 1.22 8.75 7.03
CA GLN A 344 0.67 8.88 5.68
C GLN A 344 1.16 10.17 5.04
N ALA A 345 1.65 10.09 3.81
CA ALA A 345 2.12 11.26 3.08
C ALA A 345 1.02 12.33 2.93
N GLN A 346 1.42 13.57 3.06
CA GLN A 346 0.54 14.74 3.03
C GLN A 346 0.77 15.53 1.73
N SER A 347 0.33 14.99 0.60
CA SER A 347 0.55 15.60 -0.73
C SER A 347 -0.58 16.52 -1.18
N ALA A 348 -1.74 16.48 -0.51
CA ALA A 348 -2.93 17.26 -0.84
C ALA A 348 -2.97 18.62 -0.14
N VAL A 349 -3.63 19.57 -0.78
CA VAL A 349 -4.03 20.84 -0.15
C VAL A 349 -5.24 20.61 0.75
N SER A 350 -5.24 21.24 1.92
CA SER A 350 -6.39 21.27 2.82
C SER A 350 -6.45 22.61 3.56
N PHE A 351 -7.62 23.26 3.53
CA PHE A 351 -7.93 24.52 4.21
C PHE A 351 -9.14 24.39 5.14
N LEU A 352 -9.31 23.21 5.74
CA LEU A 352 -10.45 22.94 6.63
C LEU A 352 -10.43 23.80 7.88
N ASP A 353 -9.25 24.24 8.32
CA ASP A 353 -9.06 25.17 9.43
C ASP A 353 -8.32 26.41 8.91
N PRO A 354 -8.87 27.65 9.05
CA PRO A 354 -8.19 28.88 8.67
C PRO A 354 -6.79 29.09 9.26
N GLY A 355 -6.51 28.51 10.43
CA GLY A 355 -5.18 28.55 11.03
C GLY A 355 -4.21 27.49 10.52
N LEU A 356 -4.66 26.59 9.65
CA LEU A 356 -3.91 25.44 9.19
C LEU A 356 -3.63 25.53 7.68
N LEU A 357 -2.48 26.06 7.33
CA LEU A 357 -1.98 25.98 5.96
C LEU A 357 -1.38 24.59 5.71
N LYS A 358 -2.15 23.71 5.08
CA LYS A 358 -1.70 22.38 4.71
C LYS A 358 -1.68 22.24 3.19
N VAL A 359 -0.53 22.44 2.59
CA VAL A 359 -0.37 22.45 1.12
C VAL A 359 0.57 21.34 0.63
N GLY A 360 1.12 20.57 1.55
CA GLY A 360 2.08 19.50 1.23
C GLY A 360 2.92 19.09 2.43
N GLU A 361 4.09 18.57 2.13
CA GLU A 361 5.03 18.09 3.14
C GLU A 361 6.48 18.33 2.73
N ILE A 362 7.36 18.40 3.73
CA ILE A 362 8.82 18.42 3.57
C ILE A 362 9.45 17.54 4.64
N GLY A 363 10.47 16.77 4.25
CA GLY A 363 11.14 15.91 5.21
C GLY A 363 12.06 14.89 4.57
N GLY A 364 12.46 13.91 5.37
CA GLY A 364 13.33 12.86 4.89
C GLY A 364 13.49 11.70 5.85
N GLN A 365 14.19 10.70 5.38
CA GLN A 365 14.52 9.47 6.09
C GLN A 365 15.98 9.11 5.90
N LEU A 366 16.59 8.55 6.92
CA LEU A 366 17.94 8.01 6.94
C LEU A 366 17.89 6.57 7.42
N ASP A 367 18.47 5.66 6.65
CA ASP A 367 18.68 4.25 7.02
C ASP A 367 20.18 3.95 7.06
N LEU A 368 20.65 3.39 8.17
CA LEU A 368 22.02 2.93 8.34
C LEU A 368 22.05 1.46 8.74
N PHE A 369 22.78 0.68 8.02
CA PHE A 369 22.97 -0.74 8.28
C PHE A 369 24.44 -1.06 8.53
N TYR A 370 24.71 -1.81 9.60
CA TYR A 370 26.06 -2.22 9.96
C TYR A 370 26.14 -3.67 10.43
N ASN A 371 27.10 -4.42 9.86
CA ASN A 371 27.41 -5.78 10.30
C ASN A 371 28.69 -5.80 11.17
N ILE A 372 28.53 -5.98 12.47
CA ILE A 372 29.66 -6.20 13.38
C ILE A 372 30.30 -7.55 13.05
N LYS A 373 31.60 -7.55 12.82
CA LYS A 373 32.35 -8.74 12.39
C LYS A 373 32.25 -9.87 13.42
N LYS A 374 32.29 -11.10 12.89
CA LYS A 374 32.40 -12.31 13.71
C LYS A 374 33.68 -12.28 14.56
N GLU A 375 33.67 -13.02 15.67
CA GLU A 375 34.79 -13.18 16.57
C GLU A 375 35.31 -11.89 17.22
N THR A 376 34.43 -10.90 17.33
CA THR A 376 34.64 -9.67 18.10
C THR A 376 33.75 -9.67 19.36
N LEU A 377 34.05 -8.82 20.35
CA LEU A 377 33.31 -8.73 21.61
C LEU A 377 31.81 -8.55 21.39
N LEU A 378 31.37 -7.62 20.51
CA LEU A 378 29.98 -7.35 20.19
C LEU A 378 29.44 -8.28 19.09
N GLY A 379 30.28 -8.73 18.16
CA GLY A 379 29.91 -9.64 17.08
C GLY A 379 29.65 -11.06 17.55
N GLY A 380 30.45 -11.57 18.49
CA GLY A 380 30.45 -12.99 18.89
C GLY A 380 30.74 -13.93 17.72
N LYS A 381 30.47 -15.22 17.89
CA LYS A 381 30.82 -16.28 16.92
C LYS A 381 30.17 -16.07 15.52
N TYR A 382 28.98 -15.46 15.44
CA TYR A 382 28.20 -15.39 14.20
C TYR A 382 28.07 -13.97 13.62
N GLY A 383 28.63 -12.97 14.30
CA GLY A 383 28.42 -11.56 13.97
C GLY A 383 27.10 -11.02 14.55
N THR A 384 26.96 -9.71 14.55
CA THR A 384 25.73 -9.00 14.94
C THR A 384 25.36 -8.01 13.85
N LYS A 385 24.10 -7.95 13.46
CA LYS A 385 23.58 -6.98 12.51
C LYS A 385 22.87 -5.89 13.26
N MET A 386 23.15 -4.64 12.91
CA MET A 386 22.49 -3.47 13.45
C MET A 386 21.87 -2.68 12.31
N ALA A 387 20.68 -2.15 12.53
CA ALA A 387 20.04 -1.18 11.66
C ALA A 387 19.57 -0.01 12.50
N PHE A 388 19.89 1.20 12.05
CA PHE A 388 19.42 2.46 12.61
C PHE A 388 18.60 3.16 11.56
N ASN A 389 17.45 3.71 11.96
CA ASN A 389 16.63 4.54 11.09
C ASN A 389 16.23 5.82 11.82
N ALA A 390 16.13 6.91 11.07
CA ALA A 390 15.54 8.16 11.56
C ALA A 390 14.72 8.78 10.44
N SER A 391 13.53 9.31 10.76
CA SER A 391 12.73 10.10 9.84
C SER A 391 12.17 11.36 10.49
N TYR A 392 11.92 12.39 9.67
CA TYR A 392 11.30 13.63 10.08
C TYR A 392 10.45 14.20 8.95
N TRP A 393 9.18 14.52 9.25
CA TRP A 393 8.21 15.05 8.30
C TRP A 393 7.46 16.22 8.92
N ALA A 394 7.29 17.28 8.14
CA ALA A 394 6.58 18.49 8.53
C ALA A 394 5.78 19.03 7.32
N GLY A 395 4.83 19.89 7.59
CA GLY A 395 4.18 20.71 6.57
C GLY A 395 5.15 21.73 5.98
N LEU A 396 4.77 22.34 4.87
CA LEU A 396 5.49 23.46 4.30
C LEU A 396 5.25 24.71 5.15
N LYS A 397 6.31 25.47 5.44
CA LYS A 397 6.18 26.79 6.03
C LYS A 397 5.71 27.77 4.96
N GLY A 398 4.73 28.61 5.29
CA GLY A 398 4.19 29.59 4.38
C GLY A 398 3.12 30.46 5.01
N THR A 399 2.49 31.28 4.18
CA THR A 399 1.40 32.18 4.55
C THR A 399 0.21 31.98 3.63
N PHE A 400 -1.00 32.09 4.16
CA PHE A 400 -2.22 32.02 3.40
C PHE A 400 -2.88 33.41 3.32
N ASP A 401 -3.20 33.83 2.10
CA ASP A 401 -3.96 35.06 1.83
C ASP A 401 -5.45 34.73 1.61
N TYR A 402 -6.24 34.93 2.64
CA TYR A 402 -7.67 34.65 2.61
C TYR A 402 -8.44 35.56 1.66
N ALA A 403 -7.95 36.78 1.42
CA ALA A 403 -8.64 37.74 0.56
C ALA A 403 -8.57 37.32 -0.92
N ASN A 404 -7.44 36.78 -1.32
CA ASN A 404 -7.19 36.35 -2.70
C ASN A 404 -7.29 34.83 -2.89
N GLN A 405 -7.63 34.08 -1.84
CA GLN A 405 -7.68 32.61 -1.84
C GLN A 405 -6.38 32.02 -2.39
N ASP A 406 -5.24 32.51 -1.90
CA ASP A 406 -3.90 32.14 -2.35
C ASP A 406 -2.96 31.83 -1.19
N TYR A 407 -1.82 31.21 -1.48
CA TYR A 407 -0.78 30.96 -0.50
C TYR A 407 0.61 31.02 -1.13
N GLU A 408 1.60 31.32 -0.30
CA GLU A 408 3.01 31.25 -0.64
C GLU A 408 3.73 30.32 0.34
N THR A 409 4.70 29.55 -0.14
CA THR A 409 5.52 28.65 0.69
C THR A 409 7.00 28.93 0.53
N ASP A 410 7.74 28.78 1.64
CA ASP A 410 9.20 28.80 1.63
C ASP A 410 9.74 27.52 0.97
N VAL A 411 10.75 27.64 0.10
CA VAL A 411 11.32 26.48 -0.64
C VAL A 411 11.86 25.38 0.29
N PHE A 412 12.55 25.76 1.37
CA PHE A 412 13.08 24.83 2.38
C PHE A 412 12.53 25.10 3.79
N GLY A 413 11.40 25.79 3.88
CA GLY A 413 10.77 26.11 5.15
C GLY A 413 10.01 24.91 5.72
N PHE A 414 10.37 24.49 6.95
CA PHE A 414 9.63 23.49 7.72
C PHE A 414 8.55 24.20 8.53
N GLY A 415 7.30 23.81 8.30
CA GLY A 415 6.12 24.26 9.06
C GLY A 415 5.85 23.36 10.27
N GLU A 416 4.57 23.09 10.54
CA GLU A 416 4.16 22.26 11.66
C GLU A 416 4.66 20.82 11.49
N LYS A 417 5.20 20.25 12.57
CA LYS A 417 5.71 18.88 12.56
C LYS A 417 4.57 17.87 12.48
N TYR A 418 4.64 16.97 11.50
CA TYR A 418 3.69 15.89 11.31
C TYR A 418 4.13 14.61 12.02
N PHE A 419 5.34 14.15 11.72
CA PHE A 419 5.85 12.88 12.19
C PHE A 419 7.36 12.90 12.37
N SER A 420 7.86 12.13 13.32
CA SER A 420 9.26 11.70 13.34
C SER A 420 9.40 10.37 14.04
N ASP A 421 10.39 9.59 13.64
CA ASP A 421 10.82 8.41 14.38
C ASP A 421 12.34 8.29 14.41
N ILE A 422 12.84 7.62 15.45
CA ILE A 422 14.23 7.17 15.55
C ILE A 422 14.20 5.75 16.08
N SER A 423 14.80 4.82 15.34
CA SER A 423 14.77 3.41 15.69
C SER A 423 16.13 2.74 15.65
N LEU A 424 16.27 1.70 16.45
CA LEU A 424 17.44 0.82 16.47
C LEU A 424 17.00 -0.64 16.50
N GLU A 425 17.50 -1.42 15.56
CA GLU A 425 17.30 -2.86 15.51
C GLU A 425 18.64 -3.60 15.67
N ILE A 426 18.68 -4.61 16.52
CA ILE A 426 19.83 -5.48 16.73
C ILE A 426 19.41 -6.93 16.47
N ARG A 427 20.00 -7.56 15.46
CA ARG A 427 19.78 -8.96 15.11
C ARG A 427 21.00 -9.80 15.50
N LYS A 428 20.79 -10.76 16.38
CA LYS A 428 21.82 -11.65 16.89
C LYS A 428 21.52 -13.11 16.56
N LYS A 429 22.50 -13.78 15.98
CA LYS A 429 22.52 -15.25 15.87
C LYS A 429 23.38 -15.81 16.98
N TRP A 430 22.79 -16.55 17.91
CA TRP A 430 23.46 -17.15 19.07
C TRP A 430 24.10 -18.48 18.72
N ASN A 431 23.37 -19.31 17.95
CA ASN A 431 23.85 -20.57 17.43
C ASN A 431 23.10 -20.94 16.13
N PRO A 432 23.37 -22.06 15.43
CA PRO A 432 22.70 -22.44 14.19
C PRO A 432 21.17 -22.57 14.31
N LYS A 433 20.67 -22.81 15.53
CA LYS A 433 19.25 -23.05 15.79
C LYS A 433 18.53 -21.87 16.46
N TRP A 434 19.25 -20.90 17.02
CA TRP A 434 18.67 -19.79 17.79
C TRP A 434 19.14 -18.43 17.28
N ARG A 435 18.19 -17.55 17.06
CA ARG A 435 18.40 -16.13 16.74
C ARG A 435 17.41 -15.26 17.52
N SER A 436 17.80 -14.02 17.80
CA SER A 436 16.93 -13.00 18.41
C SER A 436 17.04 -11.67 17.70
N ILE A 437 15.99 -10.86 17.83
CA ILE A 437 15.94 -9.47 17.41
C ILE A 437 15.51 -8.67 18.63
N VAL A 438 16.18 -7.55 18.86
CA VAL A 438 15.74 -6.50 19.79
C VAL A 438 15.53 -5.25 18.93
N TYR A 439 14.38 -4.64 19.06
CA TYR A 439 14.00 -3.44 18.33
C TYR A 439 13.45 -2.40 19.30
N PHE A 440 13.85 -1.16 19.10
CA PHE A 440 13.36 -0.02 19.85
C PHE A 440 13.09 1.13 18.89
N VAL A 441 11.96 1.84 19.08
CA VAL A 441 11.65 3.07 18.34
C VAL A 441 11.00 4.09 19.26
N ASN A 442 11.41 5.35 19.11
CA ASN A 442 10.72 6.53 19.61
C ASN A 442 10.00 7.20 18.45
N GLN A 443 8.71 7.50 18.59
CA GLN A 443 7.88 8.12 17.56
C GLN A 443 7.19 9.37 18.11
N TYR A 444 7.08 10.39 17.25
CA TYR A 444 6.17 11.51 17.39
C TYR A 444 5.12 11.46 16.30
N TYR A 445 3.85 11.56 16.63
CA TYR A 445 2.73 11.51 15.71
C TYR A 445 1.75 12.64 15.97
N ASN A 446 1.57 13.54 15.01
CA ASN A 446 0.63 14.65 15.13
C ASN A 446 -0.71 14.27 14.49
N LYS A 447 -1.60 13.73 15.34
CA LYS A 447 -2.93 13.24 14.92
C LYS A 447 -3.80 14.36 14.32
N LYS A 448 -3.65 15.60 14.81
CA LYS A 448 -4.35 16.77 14.26
C LYS A 448 -3.97 16.96 12.79
N GLU A 449 -2.69 16.99 12.50
CA GLU A 449 -2.18 17.30 11.16
C GLU A 449 -2.33 16.15 10.17
N ILE A 450 -2.13 14.90 10.61
CA ILE A 450 -2.14 13.72 9.74
C ILE A 450 -3.56 13.25 9.47
N GLU A 451 -4.41 13.17 10.50
CA GLU A 451 -5.77 12.60 10.41
C GLU A 451 -6.88 13.67 10.33
N GLY A 452 -6.54 14.97 10.45
CA GLY A 452 -7.54 16.05 10.51
C GLY A 452 -8.35 16.09 11.81
N ASN A 453 -7.85 15.50 12.89
CA ASN A 453 -8.52 15.51 14.19
C ASN A 453 -8.13 16.77 14.99
N PHE A 454 -8.88 17.86 14.81
CA PHE A 454 -8.57 19.18 15.38
C PHE A 454 -8.51 19.25 16.90
N GLY A 455 -9.17 18.33 17.60
CA GLY A 455 -9.12 18.26 19.08
C GLY A 455 -7.94 17.45 19.64
N ALA A 456 -7.22 16.71 18.80
CA ALA A 456 -6.16 15.83 19.25
C ALA A 456 -4.85 16.59 19.53
N LYS A 457 -4.15 16.16 20.57
CA LYS A 457 -2.76 16.56 20.85
C LYS A 457 -1.79 15.63 20.11
N PRO A 458 -0.58 16.08 19.81
CA PRO A 458 0.49 15.21 19.37
C PRO A 458 0.77 14.10 20.40
N ILE A 459 1.14 12.93 19.90
CA ILE A 459 1.42 11.73 20.71
C ILE A 459 2.90 11.39 20.56
N VAL A 460 3.57 11.17 21.70
CA VAL A 460 4.95 10.67 21.74
C VAL A 460 4.94 9.26 22.30
N THR A 461 5.51 8.31 21.56
CA THR A 461 5.56 6.90 21.97
C THR A 461 6.98 6.35 21.95
N ASN A 462 7.21 5.39 22.85
CA ASN A 462 8.37 4.52 22.84
C ASN A 462 7.90 3.08 22.68
N ILE A 463 8.43 2.35 21.71
CA ILE A 463 8.04 0.97 21.46
C ILE A 463 9.27 0.08 21.58
N GLY A 464 9.19 -0.94 22.42
CA GLY A 464 10.19 -1.98 22.55
C GLY A 464 9.65 -3.32 22.07
N VAL A 465 10.47 -4.05 21.31
CA VAL A 465 10.15 -5.39 20.79
C VAL A 465 11.30 -6.33 21.04
N VAL A 466 10.99 -7.54 21.50
CA VAL A 466 11.92 -8.65 21.61
C VAL A 466 11.36 -9.85 20.88
N GLU A 467 12.12 -10.36 19.92
CA GLU A 467 11.78 -11.55 19.15
C GLU A 467 12.83 -12.65 19.37
N SER A 468 12.38 -13.88 19.49
CA SER A 468 13.21 -15.07 19.57
C SER A 468 12.70 -16.15 18.63
N THR A 469 13.57 -16.65 17.75
CA THR A 469 13.27 -17.75 16.83
C THR A 469 14.15 -18.96 17.11
N HIS A 470 13.52 -20.12 17.34
CA HIS A 470 14.16 -21.40 17.59
C HIS A 470 13.84 -22.42 16.51
N LYS A 471 14.88 -22.96 15.85
CA LYS A 471 14.76 -24.06 14.89
C LYS A 471 14.82 -25.40 15.65
N LEU A 472 13.74 -26.18 15.57
CA LEU A 472 13.64 -27.48 16.23
C LEU A 472 14.16 -28.65 15.40
N GLY A 473 14.51 -28.39 14.13
CA GLY A 473 14.92 -29.41 13.16
C GLY A 473 13.76 -29.98 12.34
N LYS A 474 14.07 -30.72 11.27
CA LYS A 474 13.09 -31.31 10.36
C LYS A 474 12.04 -30.29 9.82
N GLY A 475 12.48 -29.06 9.55
CA GLY A 475 11.59 -27.98 9.05
C GLY A 475 10.71 -27.32 10.11
N LYS A 476 10.84 -27.69 11.39
CA LYS A 476 10.04 -27.10 12.49
C LYS A 476 10.75 -25.89 13.09
N SER A 477 9.99 -24.87 13.47
CA SER A 477 10.50 -23.71 14.21
C SER A 477 9.40 -23.06 15.07
N ILE A 478 9.83 -22.40 16.12
CA ILE A 478 9.00 -21.56 16.99
C ILE A 478 9.54 -20.12 16.89
N ARG A 479 8.65 -19.14 16.76
CA ARG A 479 8.90 -17.71 16.95
C ARG A 479 8.03 -17.19 18.08
N ILE A 480 8.68 -16.49 19.00
CA ILE A 480 7.99 -15.81 20.10
C ILE A 480 8.41 -14.35 20.03
N GLU A 481 7.45 -13.47 20.20
CA GLU A 481 7.60 -12.03 20.14
C GLU A 481 6.82 -11.40 21.28
N ALA A 482 7.43 -10.44 21.96
CA ALA A 482 6.80 -9.61 22.99
C ALA A 482 7.05 -8.15 22.66
N GLN A 483 6.03 -7.32 22.83
CA GLN A 483 6.04 -5.91 22.47
C GLN A 483 5.42 -5.07 23.59
N ARG A 484 5.93 -3.86 23.76
CA ARG A 484 5.30 -2.85 24.59
C ARG A 484 5.45 -1.48 23.95
N LEU A 485 4.36 -0.71 23.96
CA LEU A 485 4.30 0.70 23.60
C LEU A 485 3.98 1.49 24.87
N TRP A 486 4.80 2.49 25.16
CA TRP A 486 4.58 3.50 26.20
C TRP A 486 4.31 4.83 25.52
N SER A 487 3.33 5.55 26.00
CA SER A 487 2.93 6.84 25.48
C SER A 487 3.11 7.93 26.54
N ASP A 488 3.14 9.18 26.12
CA ASP A 488 3.06 10.35 27.01
C ASP A 488 1.63 10.59 27.54
N THR A 489 0.64 9.86 26.99
CA THR A 489 -0.75 9.83 27.44
C THR A 489 -1.13 8.41 27.84
N GLN A 490 -1.76 8.21 28.99
CA GLN A 490 -2.11 6.87 29.52
C GLN A 490 -3.04 6.10 28.58
N ASP A 491 -3.90 6.80 27.86
CA ASP A 491 -4.88 6.21 26.95
C ASP A 491 -4.25 5.44 25.76
N HIS A 492 -2.95 5.55 25.54
CA HIS A 492 -2.24 4.99 24.41
C HIS A 492 -1.17 3.96 24.76
N ASP A 493 -1.12 3.50 26.01
CA ASP A 493 -0.21 2.42 26.40
C ASP A 493 -0.73 1.06 25.92
N TRP A 494 0.17 0.29 25.27
CA TRP A 494 -0.19 -1.00 24.70
C TRP A 494 0.82 -2.08 25.07
N ILE A 495 0.32 -3.29 25.21
CA ILE A 495 1.13 -4.51 25.25
C ILE A 495 0.70 -5.45 24.13
N GLY A 496 1.62 -6.26 23.64
CA GLY A 496 1.31 -7.24 22.61
C GLY A 496 2.31 -8.37 22.52
N GLY A 497 1.93 -9.40 21.81
CA GLY A 497 2.79 -10.55 21.57
C GLY A 497 2.31 -11.44 20.45
N THR A 498 3.24 -12.22 19.90
CA THR A 498 3.00 -13.18 18.83
C THR A 498 3.68 -14.50 19.19
N PHE A 499 2.97 -15.59 19.03
CA PHE A 499 3.51 -16.94 19.01
C PHE A 499 3.26 -17.55 17.64
N GLU A 500 4.31 -18.06 17.01
CA GLU A 500 4.24 -18.72 15.71
C GLU A 500 4.91 -20.08 15.77
N PHE A 501 4.26 -21.09 15.23
CA PHE A 501 4.76 -22.44 15.15
C PHE A 501 4.70 -22.96 13.71
N ASN A 502 5.86 -23.15 13.10
CA ASN A 502 6.01 -23.84 11.84
C ASN A 502 6.17 -25.33 12.09
N LEU A 503 5.14 -26.11 11.80
CA LEU A 503 5.15 -27.58 11.94
C LEU A 503 5.99 -28.24 10.86
N SER A 504 6.03 -27.63 9.67
CA SER A 504 6.80 -28.06 8.52
C SER A 504 6.99 -26.89 7.55
N SER A 505 7.67 -27.10 6.43
CA SER A 505 7.71 -26.12 5.32
C SER A 505 6.34 -25.86 4.66
N LYS A 506 5.34 -26.67 4.99
CA LYS A 506 3.99 -26.60 4.39
C LYS A 506 2.92 -26.09 5.34
N ILE A 507 3.10 -26.20 6.64
CA ILE A 507 2.07 -25.90 7.64
C ILE A 507 2.64 -24.96 8.68
N SER A 508 1.97 -23.83 8.89
CA SER A 508 2.25 -22.88 9.95
C SER A 508 0.98 -22.51 10.71
N PHE A 509 1.15 -22.20 11.99
CA PHE A 509 0.12 -21.67 12.89
C PHE A 509 0.65 -20.46 13.60
N TYR A 510 -0.23 -19.52 13.94
CA TYR A 510 0.11 -18.37 14.78
C TYR A 510 -1.07 -17.96 15.66
N ILE A 511 -0.72 -17.30 16.75
CA ILE A 511 -1.63 -16.55 17.59
C ILE A 511 -0.95 -15.26 17.99
N ASN A 512 -1.65 -14.16 17.93
CA ASN A 512 -1.19 -12.89 18.45
C ASN A 512 -2.31 -12.15 19.18
N ASP A 513 -1.93 -11.20 20.01
CA ASP A 513 -2.84 -10.31 20.71
C ASP A 513 -2.16 -8.97 20.98
N ILE A 514 -2.92 -7.89 20.87
CA ILE A 514 -2.55 -6.57 21.36
C ILE A 514 -3.67 -6.04 22.25
N TYR A 515 -3.28 -5.36 23.31
CA TYR A 515 -4.20 -4.87 24.33
C TYR A 515 -3.80 -3.45 24.74
N ASN A 516 -4.77 -2.51 24.69
CA ASN A 516 -4.60 -1.17 25.23
C ASN A 516 -4.78 -1.23 26.76
N ASN A 517 -3.68 -1.12 27.51
CA ASN A 517 -3.68 -1.17 28.96
C ASN A 517 -3.61 0.23 29.62
N GLY A 518 -3.41 1.28 28.85
CA GLY A 518 -3.36 2.66 29.32
C GLY A 518 -4.71 3.35 29.44
N ASP A 519 -5.75 2.80 28.87
CA ASP A 519 -7.09 3.35 28.91
C ASP A 519 -7.89 2.82 30.13
N ASP A 520 -8.34 3.73 30.98
CA ASP A 520 -9.15 3.38 32.16
C ASP A 520 -10.65 3.24 31.88
N SER A 521 -11.12 3.63 30.67
CA SER A 521 -12.52 3.44 30.28
C SER A 521 -12.83 1.95 30.07
N SER A 522 -13.94 1.48 30.63
CA SER A 522 -14.35 0.08 30.46
C SER A 522 -14.70 -0.32 29.02
N THR A 523 -14.94 0.68 28.17
CA THR A 523 -15.29 0.50 26.75
C THR A 523 -14.07 0.31 25.86
N SER A 524 -12.91 0.82 26.21
CA SER A 524 -11.68 0.79 25.40
C SER A 524 -10.69 -0.31 25.79
N LYS A 525 -10.88 -1.00 26.92
CA LYS A 525 -10.10 -2.21 27.29
C LYS A 525 -10.47 -3.39 26.39
N THR A 526 -9.96 -3.38 25.18
CA THR A 526 -10.27 -4.39 24.16
C THR A 526 -9.01 -5.15 23.75
N HIS A 527 -9.13 -6.47 23.73
CA HIS A 527 -8.11 -7.36 23.15
C HIS A 527 -8.35 -7.49 21.65
N TYR A 528 -7.32 -7.23 20.86
CA TYR A 528 -7.32 -7.45 19.43
C TYR A 528 -6.47 -8.68 19.11
N TYR A 529 -7.12 -9.84 19.22
CA TYR A 529 -6.47 -11.13 19.06
C TYR A 529 -6.67 -11.68 17.65
N ASN A 530 -5.71 -12.46 17.17
CA ASN A 530 -5.83 -13.25 15.96
C ASN A 530 -5.21 -14.62 16.15
N ALA A 531 -5.88 -15.66 15.69
CA ALA A 531 -5.37 -17.02 15.63
C ALA A 531 -5.59 -17.58 14.22
N GLY A 532 -4.55 -18.11 13.62
CA GLY A 532 -4.65 -18.58 12.26
C GLY A 532 -3.59 -19.61 11.88
N GLY A 533 -3.70 -20.07 10.65
CA GLY A 533 -2.74 -20.99 10.09
C GLY A 533 -2.78 -21.02 8.57
N SER A 534 -1.74 -21.58 7.98
CA SER A 534 -1.65 -21.74 6.54
C SER A 534 -1.13 -23.12 6.14
N TYR A 535 -1.62 -23.60 5.00
CA TYR A 535 -1.16 -24.78 4.32
C TYR A 535 -0.72 -24.46 2.91
N THR A 536 0.48 -24.92 2.54
CA THR A 536 1.05 -24.73 1.20
C THR A 536 1.45 -26.06 0.60
N LYS A 537 0.99 -26.36 -0.63
CA LYS A 537 1.37 -27.55 -1.39
C LYS A 537 1.54 -27.18 -2.87
N GLY A 538 2.76 -27.27 -3.39
CA GLY A 538 3.06 -26.82 -4.76
C GLY A 538 2.75 -25.33 -4.91
N ALA A 539 1.99 -24.99 -5.92
CA ALA A 539 1.53 -23.62 -6.21
C ALA A 539 0.20 -23.24 -5.50
N THR A 540 -0.28 -24.07 -4.59
CA THR A 540 -1.52 -23.80 -3.82
C THR A 540 -1.19 -23.42 -2.39
N ARG A 541 -1.75 -22.31 -1.92
CA ARG A 541 -1.74 -21.89 -0.52
C ARG A 541 -3.15 -21.61 -0.03
N VAL A 542 -3.45 -22.08 1.16
CA VAL A 542 -4.69 -21.80 1.87
C VAL A 542 -4.36 -21.24 3.25
N GLY A 543 -4.96 -20.14 3.62
CA GLY A 543 -4.86 -19.51 4.93
C GLY A 543 -6.24 -19.37 5.56
N LEU A 544 -6.31 -19.58 6.88
CA LEU A 544 -7.50 -19.32 7.69
C LEU A 544 -7.08 -18.54 8.92
N ASN A 545 -7.85 -17.53 9.28
CA ASN A 545 -7.62 -16.73 10.47
C ASN A 545 -8.95 -16.33 11.10
N TYR A 546 -9.02 -16.36 12.42
CA TYR A 546 -10.13 -15.82 13.22
C TYR A 546 -9.59 -14.80 14.20
N GLY A 547 -10.21 -13.63 14.26
CA GLY A 547 -9.74 -12.61 15.18
C GLY A 547 -10.59 -11.34 15.18
N ARG A 548 -10.14 -10.42 16.03
CA ARG A 548 -10.67 -9.07 16.16
C ARG A 548 -9.64 -8.09 15.62
N GLN A 549 -10.01 -7.37 14.57
CA GLN A 549 -9.22 -6.33 13.95
C GLN A 549 -9.50 -4.98 14.61
N ARG A 550 -8.46 -4.22 14.91
CA ARG A 550 -8.54 -2.83 15.37
C ARG A 550 -8.89 -1.90 14.20
N ALA A 551 -9.72 -0.89 14.46
CA ALA A 551 -9.89 0.23 13.54
C ALA A 551 -8.59 1.02 13.37
N GLY A 552 -8.38 1.60 12.21
CA GLY A 552 -7.25 2.49 11.94
C GLY A 552 -6.67 2.37 10.54
N LEU A 553 -5.52 2.97 10.34
CA LEU A 553 -4.82 2.92 9.06
C LEU A 553 -4.09 1.58 8.88
N VAL A 554 -4.33 0.92 7.77
CA VAL A 554 -3.52 -0.19 7.25
C VAL A 554 -2.70 0.33 6.09
N CYS A 555 -1.37 0.21 6.19
CA CYS A 555 -0.45 0.76 5.21
C CYS A 555 0.41 -0.34 4.58
N ILE A 556 0.53 -0.30 3.26
CA ILE A 556 1.36 -1.21 2.47
C ILE A 556 2.19 -0.36 1.52
N GLY A 557 3.52 -0.51 1.57
CA GLY A 557 4.42 0.28 0.72
C GLY A 557 4.30 1.80 0.90
N GLY A 558 3.86 2.27 2.10
CA GLY A 558 3.66 3.69 2.39
C GLY A 558 2.32 4.28 1.92
N VAL A 559 1.46 3.49 1.28
CA VAL A 559 0.08 3.86 0.96
C VAL A 559 -0.84 3.28 2.02
N CYS A 560 -1.74 4.08 2.55
CA CYS A 560 -2.57 3.75 3.70
C CYS A 560 -4.05 3.82 3.36
N ARG A 561 -4.83 2.87 3.90
CA ARG A 561 -6.30 2.88 3.83
C ARG A 561 -6.86 2.69 5.24
N PHE A 562 -7.90 3.45 5.57
CA PHE A 562 -8.62 3.26 6.82
C PHE A 562 -9.44 1.96 6.76
N VAL A 563 -9.36 1.17 7.82
CA VAL A 563 -10.18 -0.04 8.00
C VAL A 563 -11.00 0.09 9.27
N PRO A 564 -12.27 -0.34 9.27
CA PRO A 564 -13.11 -0.34 10.47
C PRO A 564 -12.68 -1.43 11.45
N GLU A 565 -13.10 -1.29 12.69
CA GLU A 565 -13.03 -2.34 13.69
C GLU A 565 -13.99 -3.48 13.31
N ALA A 566 -13.52 -4.73 13.41
CA ALA A 566 -14.33 -5.87 13.04
C ALA A 566 -13.83 -7.16 13.70
N THR A 567 -14.75 -8.09 14.00
CA THR A 567 -14.44 -9.45 14.46
C THR A 567 -14.92 -10.45 13.43
N GLY A 568 -14.12 -11.46 13.11
CA GLY A 568 -14.57 -12.46 12.14
C GLY A 568 -13.56 -13.50 11.72
N LEU A 569 -14.01 -14.39 10.85
CA LEU A 569 -13.20 -15.41 10.18
C LEU A 569 -12.77 -14.89 8.80
N THR A 570 -11.48 -14.96 8.51
CA THR A 570 -10.95 -14.67 7.18
C THR A 570 -10.33 -15.90 6.55
N ALA A 571 -10.50 -16.05 5.24
CA ALA A 571 -9.92 -17.13 4.47
C ALA A 571 -9.23 -16.58 3.22
N THR A 572 -8.06 -17.11 2.92
CA THR A 572 -7.32 -16.80 1.69
C THR A 572 -6.98 -18.08 0.95
N VAL A 573 -7.16 -18.07 -0.36
CA VAL A 573 -6.78 -19.18 -1.24
C VAL A 573 -6.04 -18.61 -2.43
N THR A 574 -4.84 -19.12 -2.71
CA THR A 574 -4.05 -18.76 -3.89
C THR A 574 -3.63 -20.02 -4.61
N MET A 575 -3.84 -20.08 -5.93
CA MET A 575 -3.48 -21.22 -6.77
C MET A 575 -2.86 -20.71 -8.09
N ALA A 576 -1.90 -21.44 -8.63
CA ALA A 576 -1.36 -21.24 -9.97
C ALA A 576 -1.24 -22.58 -10.69
N PHE A 577 -1.53 -22.58 -12.01
CA PHE A 577 -1.56 -23.74 -12.86
C PHE A 577 -0.76 -23.50 -14.14
#